data_1c87cdb402373dbb0cb21c9896e21737
#
_entry.id   1c87cdb402373dbb0cb21c9896e21737
#
_cell.length_a   1.000
_cell.length_b   1.000
_cell.length_c   1.000
_cell.angle_alpha   90.00
_cell.angle_beta   90.00
_cell.angle_gamma   90.00
#
_symmetry.space_group_name_H-M   'P 1'
#
loop_
_entity.id
_entity.type
_entity.pdbx_description
1 polymer ?
#
loop_
_entity_poly.entity_id
_entity_poly.type
_entity_poly.pdbx_seq_one_letter_code
_entity_poly.pdbx_strand_id
1 'polypeptide(L)'
;VENRAGYIQDQLQQAQELTDLSTYINETTQQMLDDETLSLKTLDSSSSDSLPLLLAAAPRMLETLRSKRISGIFLILNTHDFTGRTSGDRLPCVYLRDLDPDAAPSVVNSDILLECAPSELVQTFDIATDKAWSPALQYLDGEQDVFYVRPFQTAYEDNERMGAANYGRWTTLPYKLLGDDHEAIAYAQPLILDDGTVYGVLGVELLESYIDTKLPWDELQNDHHGSYLLASTTSDLKGEVLALHVTSNTGEQSVPLQNAKWELTLQRSNNCWYYMMDGKQQIASIRQIGLYSRNAPFSGERWLLVGVVGKNDLFSFSQ
;
A
#
# COMPACT_ATOMS: atom_id res chain seq x y z
N VAL A 1 13.81 -7.10 17.17
CA VAL A 1 13.33 -7.30 15.77
C VAL A 1 12.13 -8.25 15.73
N GLU A 2 12.15 -9.41 16.43
CA GLU A 2 11.08 -10.42 16.33
C GLU A 2 9.72 -9.91 16.81
N ASN A 3 9.64 -9.32 18.00
CA ASN A 3 8.39 -8.76 18.53
C ASN A 3 7.85 -7.63 17.65
N ARG A 4 8.75 -6.80 17.11
CA ARG A 4 8.38 -5.71 16.20
C ARG A 4 7.86 -6.26 14.87
N ALA A 5 8.46 -7.33 14.34
CA ALA A 5 7.99 -7.98 13.14
C ALA A 5 6.55 -8.52 13.29
N GLY A 6 6.25 -9.18 14.42
CA GLY A 6 4.88 -9.60 14.74
C GLY A 6 3.90 -8.42 14.79
N TYR A 7 4.27 -7.34 15.47
CA TYR A 7 3.44 -6.13 15.51
C TYR A 7 3.17 -5.53 14.13
N ILE A 8 4.22 -5.38 13.29
CA ILE A 8 4.06 -4.85 11.93
C ILE A 8 3.21 -5.79 11.07
N GLN A 9 3.41 -7.11 11.19
CA GLN A 9 2.59 -8.10 10.48
C GLN A 9 1.11 -7.93 10.82
N ASP A 10 0.77 -7.84 12.10
CA ASP A 10 -0.61 -7.67 12.55
C ASP A 10 -1.22 -6.37 12.03
N GLN A 11 -0.45 -5.26 12.03
CA GLN A 11 -0.91 -3.97 11.49
C GLN A 11 -1.19 -4.04 9.98
N LEU A 12 -0.29 -4.62 9.19
CA LEU A 12 -0.46 -4.76 7.76
C LEU A 12 -1.59 -5.74 7.41
N GLN A 13 -1.74 -6.85 8.14
CA GLN A 13 -2.84 -7.78 7.96
C GLN A 13 -4.20 -7.17 8.30
N GLN A 14 -4.29 -6.36 9.36
CA GLN A 14 -5.52 -5.63 9.69
C GLN A 14 -5.85 -4.56 8.64
N ALA A 15 -4.84 -3.87 8.10
CA ALA A 15 -5.02 -2.90 7.03
C ALA A 15 -5.58 -3.55 5.75
N GLN A 16 -5.03 -4.70 5.35
CA GLN A 16 -5.43 -5.40 4.12
C GLN A 16 -6.77 -6.14 4.21
N GLU A 17 -7.38 -6.24 5.39
CA GLU A 17 -8.69 -6.88 5.54
C GLU A 17 -9.79 -5.94 5.05
N LEU A 18 -10.26 -6.17 3.84
CA LEU A 18 -11.24 -5.35 3.12
C LEU A 18 -12.50 -6.14 2.70
N THR A 19 -12.67 -7.37 3.19
CA THR A 19 -13.73 -8.28 2.75
C THR A 19 -15.12 -7.67 2.89
N ASP A 20 -15.45 -7.09 4.05
CA ASP A 20 -16.76 -6.50 4.30
C ASP A 20 -17.05 -5.31 3.38
N LEU A 21 -16.06 -4.44 3.18
CA LEU A 21 -16.20 -3.27 2.30
C LEU A 21 -16.30 -3.68 0.84
N SER A 22 -15.47 -4.62 0.38
CA SER A 22 -15.51 -5.10 -0.99
C SER A 22 -16.82 -5.84 -1.30
N THR A 23 -17.35 -6.63 -0.36
CA THR A 23 -18.66 -7.26 -0.48
C THR A 23 -19.76 -6.23 -0.61
N TYR A 24 -19.78 -5.22 0.27
CA TYR A 24 -20.77 -4.13 0.19
C TYR A 24 -20.73 -3.40 -1.17
N ILE A 25 -19.51 -3.07 -1.66
CA ILE A 25 -19.36 -2.39 -2.94
C ILE A 25 -19.83 -3.29 -4.10
N ASN A 26 -19.48 -4.59 -4.08
CA ASN A 26 -19.90 -5.54 -5.11
C ASN A 26 -21.44 -5.71 -5.15
N GLU A 27 -22.08 -5.90 -3.99
CA GLU A 27 -23.54 -6.01 -3.87
C GLU A 27 -24.23 -4.73 -4.36
N THR A 28 -23.73 -3.56 -3.96
CA THR A 28 -24.25 -2.27 -4.40
C THR A 28 -24.08 -2.10 -5.92
N THR A 29 -22.93 -2.48 -6.46
CA THR A 29 -22.68 -2.42 -7.91
C THR A 29 -23.64 -3.35 -8.65
N GLN A 30 -23.80 -4.60 -8.20
CA GLN A 30 -24.70 -5.55 -8.83
C GLN A 30 -26.15 -5.04 -8.83
N GLN A 31 -26.61 -4.52 -7.69
CA GLN A 31 -27.96 -3.93 -7.61
C GLN A 31 -28.13 -2.77 -8.59
N MET A 32 -27.17 -1.86 -8.70
CA MET A 32 -27.22 -0.73 -9.63
C MET A 32 -27.19 -1.17 -11.10
N LEU A 33 -26.53 -2.29 -11.41
CA LEU A 33 -26.56 -2.89 -12.75
C LEU A 33 -27.93 -3.51 -13.05
N ASP A 34 -28.52 -4.21 -12.09
CA ASP A 34 -29.85 -4.84 -12.23
C ASP A 34 -30.95 -3.79 -12.37
N ASP A 35 -30.85 -2.66 -11.69
CA ASP A 35 -31.74 -1.51 -11.74
C ASP A 35 -31.48 -0.58 -12.95
N GLU A 36 -30.49 -0.90 -13.80
CA GLU A 36 -30.07 -0.10 -14.95
C GLU A 36 -29.63 1.34 -14.61
N THR A 37 -29.28 1.60 -13.34
CA THR A 37 -28.74 2.90 -12.89
C THR A 37 -27.23 3.01 -13.09
N LEU A 38 -26.57 1.91 -13.41
CA LEU A 38 -25.15 1.80 -13.71
C LEU A 38 -24.94 0.95 -14.96
N SER A 39 -23.92 1.26 -15.74
CA SER A 39 -23.51 0.45 -16.89
C SER A 39 -21.99 0.23 -16.87
N LEU A 40 -21.57 -1.03 -16.94
CA LEU A 40 -20.14 -1.36 -17.03
C LEU A 40 -19.46 -0.80 -18.29
N LYS A 41 -20.22 -0.59 -19.37
CA LYS A 41 -19.68 -0.04 -20.62
C LYS A 41 -19.22 1.41 -20.51
N THR A 42 -19.80 2.16 -19.58
CA THR A 42 -19.52 3.59 -19.41
C THR A 42 -18.93 3.90 -18.03
N LEU A 43 -18.78 2.89 -17.16
CA LEU A 43 -18.40 3.04 -15.77
C LEU A 43 -17.08 3.82 -15.59
N ASP A 44 -16.13 3.58 -16.46
CA ASP A 44 -14.79 4.22 -16.42
C ASP A 44 -14.56 5.27 -17.51
N SER A 45 -15.62 5.61 -18.28
CA SER A 45 -15.54 6.58 -19.37
C SER A 45 -15.86 8.02 -18.94
N SER A 46 -16.67 8.21 -17.89
CA SER A 46 -16.95 9.52 -17.35
C SER A 46 -17.25 9.47 -15.86
N SER A 47 -16.95 10.58 -15.16
CA SER A 47 -17.29 10.70 -13.73
C SER A 47 -18.80 10.77 -13.47
N SER A 48 -19.62 11.21 -14.44
CA SER A 48 -21.07 11.25 -14.29
C SER A 48 -21.71 9.86 -14.24
N ASP A 49 -21.21 8.93 -15.05
CA ASP A 49 -21.74 7.57 -15.11
C ASP A 49 -21.36 6.71 -13.90
N SER A 50 -20.19 7.00 -13.31
CA SER A 50 -19.70 6.33 -12.10
C SER A 50 -20.18 6.97 -10.79
N LEU A 51 -20.67 8.20 -10.84
CA LEU A 51 -21.02 9.00 -9.67
C LEU A 51 -21.99 8.30 -8.70
N PRO A 52 -23.07 7.61 -9.15
CA PRO A 52 -23.96 6.90 -8.23
C PRO A 52 -23.23 5.88 -7.35
N LEU A 53 -22.32 5.10 -7.95
CA LEU A 53 -21.52 4.10 -7.21
C LEU A 53 -20.54 4.76 -6.25
N LEU A 54 -19.84 5.80 -6.70
CA LEU A 54 -18.88 6.53 -5.86
C LEU A 54 -19.56 7.19 -4.65
N LEU A 55 -20.74 7.78 -4.85
CA LEU A 55 -21.56 8.36 -3.77
C LEU A 55 -22.04 7.30 -2.77
N ALA A 56 -22.42 6.10 -3.24
CA ALA A 56 -22.83 5.01 -2.37
C ALA A 56 -21.67 4.38 -1.60
N ALA A 57 -20.48 4.30 -2.19
CA ALA A 57 -19.30 3.71 -1.57
C ALA A 57 -18.63 4.63 -0.53
N ALA A 58 -18.57 5.94 -0.78
CA ALA A 58 -17.82 6.90 0.00
C ALA A 58 -18.14 6.92 1.51
N PRO A 59 -19.40 6.82 1.99
CA PRO A 59 -19.69 6.78 3.42
C PRO A 59 -19.08 5.55 4.11
N ARG A 60 -19.14 4.40 3.46
CA ARG A 60 -18.55 3.15 3.99
C ARG A 60 -17.03 3.16 3.95
N MET A 61 -16.46 3.80 2.93
CA MET A 61 -15.01 4.03 2.87
C MET A 61 -14.56 4.93 4.00
N LEU A 62 -15.27 6.03 4.28
CA LEU A 62 -14.96 6.94 5.39
C LEU A 62 -15.07 6.23 6.75
N GLU A 63 -16.11 5.41 6.97
CA GLU A 63 -16.28 4.60 8.16
C GLU A 63 -15.11 3.60 8.33
N THR A 64 -14.69 2.95 7.25
CA THR A 64 -13.55 2.02 7.23
C THR A 64 -12.25 2.76 7.56
N LEU A 65 -12.00 3.92 6.94
CA LEU A 65 -10.83 4.75 7.21
C LEU A 65 -10.73 5.12 8.70
N ARG A 66 -11.85 5.48 9.32
CA ARG A 66 -11.92 5.86 10.74
C ARG A 66 -11.83 4.69 11.70
N SER A 67 -12.24 3.50 11.29
CA SER A 67 -12.20 2.30 12.13
C SER A 67 -10.86 1.57 12.09
N LYS A 68 -10.04 1.83 11.08
CA LYS A 68 -8.74 1.22 10.88
C LYS A 68 -7.62 2.24 11.09
N ARG A 69 -6.44 1.77 11.48
CA ARG A 69 -5.24 2.60 11.57
C ARG A 69 -4.52 2.59 10.22
N ILE A 70 -5.07 3.31 9.27
CA ILE A 70 -4.59 3.46 7.90
C ILE A 70 -4.57 4.94 7.53
N SER A 71 -3.64 5.34 6.68
CA SER A 71 -3.50 6.74 6.24
C SER A 71 -4.43 7.10 5.09
N GLY A 72 -4.96 6.12 4.37
CA GLY A 72 -5.86 6.40 3.27
C GLY A 72 -6.64 5.18 2.81
N ILE A 73 -7.69 5.45 2.05
CA ILE A 73 -8.53 4.44 1.42
C ILE A 73 -8.98 4.94 0.05
N PHE A 74 -8.97 4.07 -0.96
CA PHE A 74 -9.33 4.46 -2.31
C PHE A 74 -10.14 3.40 -3.04
N LEU A 75 -11.00 3.88 -3.91
CA LEU A 75 -11.76 3.13 -4.90
C LEU A 75 -11.45 3.74 -6.27
N ILE A 76 -10.90 2.95 -7.19
CA ILE A 76 -10.58 3.35 -8.55
C ILE A 76 -11.34 2.44 -9.50
N LEU A 77 -12.15 3.03 -10.39
CA LEU A 77 -12.98 2.27 -11.32
C LEU A 77 -12.28 2.14 -12.67
N ASN A 78 -12.26 0.93 -13.19
CA ASN A 78 -11.69 0.58 -14.49
C ASN A 78 -12.30 -0.73 -14.96
N THR A 79 -12.77 -0.79 -16.20
CA THR A 79 -13.35 -2.00 -16.81
C THR A 79 -12.55 -2.53 -17.99
N HIS A 80 -11.47 -1.85 -18.36
CA HIS A 80 -10.67 -2.17 -19.53
C HIS A 80 -9.25 -2.59 -19.15
N ASP A 81 -8.64 -3.35 -20.02
CA ASP A 81 -7.23 -3.70 -19.96
C ASP A 81 -6.35 -2.44 -19.95
N PHE A 82 -5.44 -2.35 -18.99
CA PHE A 82 -4.50 -1.23 -18.90
C PHE A 82 -3.52 -1.17 -20.06
N THR A 83 -3.26 -2.28 -20.77
CA THR A 83 -2.40 -2.27 -21.98
C THR A 83 -2.98 -1.43 -23.12
N GLY A 84 -4.30 -1.19 -23.10
CA GLY A 84 -4.98 -0.31 -24.06
C GLY A 84 -5.11 1.14 -23.62
N ARG A 85 -4.70 1.49 -22.39
CA ARG A 85 -4.77 2.86 -21.89
C ARG A 85 -3.55 3.68 -22.25
N THR A 86 -3.74 4.99 -22.28
CA THR A 86 -2.67 5.95 -22.58
C THR A 86 -2.44 6.88 -21.41
N SER A 87 -1.20 7.31 -21.22
CA SER A 87 -0.86 8.32 -20.21
C SER A 87 -1.71 9.57 -20.41
N GLY A 88 -2.33 10.02 -19.33
CA GLY A 88 -3.28 11.13 -19.32
C GLY A 88 -4.75 10.72 -19.26
N ASP A 89 -5.07 9.43 -19.47
CA ASP A 89 -6.41 8.90 -19.25
C ASP A 89 -6.86 9.16 -17.80
N ARG A 90 -8.14 9.42 -17.61
CA ARG A 90 -8.71 9.74 -16.30
C ARG A 90 -9.63 8.61 -15.84
N LEU A 91 -9.39 8.13 -14.63
CA LEU A 91 -10.15 7.06 -13.99
C LEU A 91 -11.05 7.65 -12.90
N PRO A 92 -12.35 7.33 -12.89
CA PRO A 92 -13.22 7.73 -11.80
C PRO A 92 -12.71 7.14 -10.49
N CYS A 93 -12.64 7.98 -9.45
CA CYS A 93 -12.10 7.51 -8.18
C CYS A 93 -12.66 8.28 -6.99
N VAL A 94 -12.63 7.63 -5.82
CA VAL A 94 -12.67 8.27 -4.50
C VAL A 94 -11.39 7.90 -3.78
N TYR A 95 -10.66 8.90 -3.30
CA TYR A 95 -9.44 8.71 -2.53
C TYR A 95 -9.49 9.63 -1.31
N LEU A 96 -9.63 9.03 -0.13
CA LEU A 96 -9.68 9.70 1.16
C LEU A 96 -8.36 9.48 1.89
N ARG A 97 -7.85 10.52 2.56
CA ARG A 97 -6.61 10.46 3.34
C ARG A 97 -6.81 11.03 4.73
N ASP A 98 -6.21 10.38 5.72
CA ASP A 98 -6.00 10.81 7.09
C ASP A 98 -4.50 10.94 7.33
N LEU A 99 -4.03 12.14 7.63
CA LEU A 99 -2.61 12.41 7.84
C LEU A 99 -2.10 11.95 9.23
N ASP A 100 -3.01 11.69 10.18
CA ASP A 100 -2.68 11.22 11.52
C ASP A 100 -3.68 10.15 12.02
N PRO A 101 -3.56 8.92 11.51
CA PRO A 101 -4.49 7.83 11.85
C PRO A 101 -4.51 7.42 13.34
N ASP A 102 -3.54 7.87 14.12
CA ASP A 102 -3.48 7.61 15.57
C ASP A 102 -4.19 8.69 16.39
N ALA A 103 -4.49 9.83 15.79
CA ALA A 103 -5.26 10.89 16.45
C ALA A 103 -6.73 10.48 16.66
N ALA A 104 -7.38 11.11 17.62
CA ALA A 104 -8.81 10.93 17.81
C ALA A 104 -9.58 11.52 16.62
N PRO A 105 -10.52 10.74 16.00
CA PRO A 105 -11.25 11.22 14.84
C PRO A 105 -12.02 12.52 15.11
N SER A 106 -11.93 13.47 14.18
CA SER A 106 -12.70 14.70 14.23
C SER A 106 -14.19 14.45 13.96
N VAL A 107 -15.07 15.07 14.76
CA VAL A 107 -16.52 14.94 14.58
C VAL A 107 -17.00 15.55 13.25
N VAL A 108 -16.26 16.55 12.74
CA VAL A 108 -16.59 17.30 11.52
C VAL A 108 -15.68 16.93 10.34
N ASN A 109 -15.01 15.77 10.38
CA ASN A 109 -14.10 15.30 9.33
C ASN A 109 -12.97 16.27 8.94
N SER A 110 -12.59 17.21 9.84
CA SER A 110 -11.52 18.17 9.56
C SER A 110 -10.12 17.58 9.50
N ASP A 111 -9.98 16.32 9.90
CA ASP A 111 -8.78 15.49 9.85
C ASP A 111 -8.65 14.68 8.56
N ILE A 112 -9.70 14.65 7.74
CA ILE A 112 -9.74 13.89 6.48
C ILE A 112 -9.60 14.86 5.30
N LEU A 113 -8.87 14.40 4.28
CA LEU A 113 -8.71 15.09 3.01
C LEU A 113 -9.19 14.23 1.85
N LEU A 114 -9.76 14.86 0.84
CA LEU A 114 -10.02 14.26 -0.46
C LEU A 114 -8.83 14.51 -1.39
N GLU A 115 -8.17 13.45 -1.78
CA GLU A 115 -7.08 13.47 -2.77
C GLU A 115 -7.65 13.40 -4.20
N CYS A 116 -8.67 12.58 -4.39
CA CYS A 116 -9.38 12.42 -5.65
C CYS A 116 -10.85 12.12 -5.40
N ALA A 117 -11.74 12.88 -6.01
CA ALA A 117 -13.17 12.60 -6.04
C ALA A 117 -13.87 13.54 -7.02
N PRO A 118 -15.03 13.13 -7.63
CA PRO A 118 -15.88 14.05 -8.37
C PRO A 118 -16.32 15.27 -7.54
N SER A 119 -16.48 16.41 -8.18
CA SER A 119 -16.87 17.67 -7.52
C SER A 119 -18.17 17.57 -6.73
N GLU A 120 -19.12 16.76 -7.23
CA GLU A 120 -20.41 16.51 -6.60
C GLU A 120 -20.25 15.79 -5.26
N LEU A 121 -19.29 14.86 -5.18
CA LEU A 121 -18.98 14.14 -3.94
C LEU A 121 -18.35 15.09 -2.92
N VAL A 122 -17.42 15.96 -3.34
CA VAL A 122 -16.82 16.99 -2.48
C VAL A 122 -17.90 17.84 -1.82
N GLN A 123 -18.89 18.30 -2.61
CA GLN A 123 -19.99 19.13 -2.10
C GLN A 123 -20.92 18.37 -1.15
N THR A 124 -21.11 17.06 -1.38
CA THR A 124 -22.04 16.24 -0.58
C THR A 124 -21.49 15.92 0.80
N PHE A 125 -20.19 15.65 0.92
CA PHE A 125 -19.59 15.14 2.16
C PHE A 125 -18.95 16.21 3.04
N ASP A 126 -18.83 17.43 2.57
CA ASP A 126 -18.19 18.56 3.30
C ASP A 126 -16.80 18.16 3.87
N ILE A 127 -16.04 17.42 3.06
CA ILE A 127 -14.66 17.08 3.37
C ILE A 127 -13.74 17.98 2.57
N ALA A 128 -12.70 18.51 3.23
CA ALA A 128 -11.73 19.37 2.57
C ALA A 128 -10.97 18.62 1.46
N THR A 129 -10.66 19.32 0.39
CA THR A 129 -9.78 18.77 -0.66
C THR A 129 -8.33 19.07 -0.35
N ASP A 130 -7.43 18.14 -0.70
CA ASP A 130 -6.00 18.42 -0.67
C ASP A 130 -5.61 19.43 -1.75
N LYS A 131 -4.43 20.03 -1.60
CA LYS A 131 -3.86 20.98 -2.61
C LYS A 131 -3.67 20.35 -3.98
N ALA A 132 -3.41 19.04 -4.02
CA ALA A 132 -3.21 18.24 -5.23
C ALA A 132 -4.51 17.58 -5.73
N TRP A 133 -5.67 17.93 -5.15
CA TRP A 133 -6.94 17.32 -5.51
C TRP A 133 -7.23 17.34 -7.00
N SER A 134 -7.78 16.24 -7.49
CA SER A 134 -8.26 16.07 -8.86
C SER A 134 -9.64 15.40 -8.88
N PRO A 135 -10.53 15.75 -9.82
CA PRO A 135 -11.86 15.12 -9.93
C PRO A 135 -11.82 13.67 -10.41
N ALA A 136 -10.69 13.21 -10.95
CA ALA A 136 -10.47 11.84 -11.38
C ALA A 136 -8.97 11.52 -11.32
N LEU A 137 -8.60 10.27 -11.08
CA LEU A 137 -7.22 9.84 -11.05
C LEU A 137 -6.64 9.84 -12.47
N GLN A 138 -5.49 10.47 -12.65
CA GLN A 138 -4.78 10.45 -13.92
C GLN A 138 -3.88 9.22 -13.99
N TYR A 139 -4.08 8.40 -15.04
CA TYR A 139 -3.18 7.31 -15.38
C TYR A 139 -1.88 7.87 -15.97
N LEU A 140 -0.73 7.46 -15.46
CA LEU A 140 0.57 8.00 -15.82
C LEU A 140 1.40 7.04 -16.69
N ASP A 141 0.98 5.77 -16.78
CA ASP A 141 1.68 4.68 -17.46
C ASP A 141 3.10 4.48 -16.90
N GLY A 142 3.20 4.37 -15.58
CA GLY A 142 4.47 4.28 -14.91
C GLY A 142 4.44 3.59 -13.55
N GLU A 143 5.58 3.61 -12.87
CA GLU A 143 5.73 2.98 -11.54
C GLU A 143 4.79 3.57 -10.48
N GLN A 144 4.36 4.82 -10.66
CA GLN A 144 3.43 5.49 -9.75
C GLN A 144 2.02 4.87 -9.79
N ASP A 145 1.67 4.15 -10.85
CA ASP A 145 0.36 3.51 -11.02
C ASP A 145 0.34 2.05 -10.55
N VAL A 146 1.48 1.46 -10.24
CA VAL A 146 1.62 0.02 -9.91
C VAL A 146 0.70 -0.39 -8.76
N PHE A 147 0.41 0.51 -7.81
CA PHE A 147 -0.42 0.20 -6.65
C PHE A 147 -1.85 -0.24 -6.99
N TYR A 148 -2.43 0.24 -8.10
CA TYR A 148 -3.76 -0.16 -8.55
C TYR A 148 -3.74 -0.96 -9.86
N VAL A 149 -2.79 -0.68 -10.76
CA VAL A 149 -2.70 -1.38 -12.05
C VAL A 149 -2.35 -2.85 -11.85
N ARG A 150 -1.37 -3.15 -11.00
CA ARG A 150 -0.87 -4.53 -10.85
C ARG A 150 -1.92 -5.53 -10.33
N PRO A 151 -2.64 -5.26 -9.24
CA PRO A 151 -3.69 -6.18 -8.79
C PRO A 151 -4.85 -6.29 -9.77
N PHE A 152 -5.25 -5.18 -10.41
CA PHE A 152 -6.29 -5.20 -11.45
C PHE A 152 -5.88 -6.08 -12.63
N GLN A 153 -4.74 -5.79 -13.24
CA GLN A 153 -4.28 -6.46 -14.45
C GLN A 153 -4.06 -7.96 -14.23
N THR A 154 -3.51 -8.33 -13.07
CA THR A 154 -3.31 -9.75 -12.72
C THR A 154 -4.64 -10.50 -12.64
N ALA A 155 -5.68 -9.91 -12.06
CA ALA A 155 -7.01 -10.52 -12.02
C ALA A 155 -7.70 -10.50 -13.40
N TYR A 156 -7.51 -9.43 -14.16
CA TYR A 156 -8.11 -9.27 -15.49
C TYR A 156 -7.61 -10.32 -16.48
N GLU A 157 -6.32 -10.68 -16.40
CA GLU A 157 -5.67 -11.67 -17.26
C GLU A 157 -5.88 -13.12 -16.79
N ASP A 158 -6.28 -13.34 -15.53
CA ASP A 158 -6.43 -14.68 -14.97
C ASP A 158 -7.75 -15.32 -15.40
N ASN A 159 -7.63 -16.46 -16.06
CA ASN A 159 -8.77 -17.27 -16.48
C ASN A 159 -9.31 -18.20 -15.38
N GLU A 160 -8.54 -18.49 -14.34
CA GLU A 160 -8.91 -19.40 -13.26
C GLU A 160 -9.78 -18.76 -12.17
N ARG A 161 -9.80 -17.43 -12.12
CA ARG A 161 -10.66 -16.59 -11.27
C ARG A 161 -10.70 -17.00 -9.80
N MET A 162 -9.65 -16.63 -9.10
CA MET A 162 -9.61 -16.73 -7.64
C MET A 162 -10.46 -15.61 -6.99
N GLY A 163 -10.73 -15.71 -5.71
CA GLY A 163 -11.34 -14.62 -4.96
C GLY A 163 -10.46 -13.36 -4.95
N ALA A 164 -11.08 -12.17 -4.90
CA ALA A 164 -10.42 -10.87 -5.02
C ALA A 164 -9.21 -10.70 -4.09
N ALA A 165 -9.29 -11.17 -2.85
CA ALA A 165 -8.19 -11.08 -1.87
C ALA A 165 -6.93 -11.84 -2.31
N ASN A 166 -7.04 -12.87 -3.18
CA ASN A 166 -5.86 -13.58 -3.68
C ASN A 166 -5.03 -12.74 -4.66
N TYR A 167 -5.64 -11.75 -5.30
CA TYR A 167 -4.96 -10.78 -6.16
C TYR A 167 -4.50 -9.54 -5.41
N GLY A 168 -4.77 -9.48 -4.10
CA GLY A 168 -4.36 -8.37 -3.25
C GLY A 168 -2.84 -8.29 -3.13
N ARG A 169 -2.31 -7.06 -3.23
CA ARG A 169 -0.87 -6.83 -3.23
C ARG A 169 -0.52 -5.53 -2.51
N TRP A 170 0.54 -5.58 -1.68
CA TRP A 170 1.23 -4.39 -1.20
C TRP A 170 2.22 -3.88 -2.25
N THR A 171 2.32 -2.58 -2.43
CA THR A 171 3.38 -1.99 -3.25
C THR A 171 4.73 -2.24 -2.60
N THR A 172 5.70 -2.69 -3.39
CA THR A 172 7.07 -2.95 -2.92
C THR A 172 7.95 -1.70 -2.90
N LEU A 173 7.52 -0.66 -3.61
CA LEU A 173 8.16 0.65 -3.64
C LEU A 173 7.12 1.71 -3.28
N PRO A 174 7.50 2.77 -2.54
CA PRO A 174 6.64 3.91 -2.31
C PRO A 174 6.25 4.60 -3.62
N TYR A 175 5.05 5.16 -3.63
CA TYR A 175 4.53 5.98 -4.72
C TYR A 175 4.08 7.35 -4.19
N LYS A 176 3.86 8.29 -5.11
CA LYS A 176 3.24 9.58 -4.85
C LYS A 176 2.08 9.79 -5.80
N LEU A 177 1.01 10.38 -5.32
CA LEU A 177 -0.03 10.91 -6.21
C LEU A 177 0.50 12.12 -6.98
N LEU A 178 -0.03 12.36 -8.17
CA LEU A 178 0.40 13.48 -9.01
C LEU A 178 0.17 14.81 -8.30
N GLY A 179 1.24 15.58 -8.11
CA GLY A 179 1.22 16.86 -7.41
C GLY A 179 1.27 16.78 -5.89
N ASP A 180 1.35 15.58 -5.33
CA ASP A 180 1.49 15.34 -3.90
C ASP A 180 2.97 15.25 -3.47
N ASP A 181 3.25 15.60 -2.22
CA ASP A 181 4.59 15.51 -1.63
C ASP A 181 4.74 14.26 -0.75
N HIS A 182 3.63 13.59 -0.38
CA HIS A 182 3.65 12.44 0.51
C HIS A 182 3.99 11.16 -0.22
N GLU A 183 4.94 10.41 0.32
CA GLU A 183 5.25 9.04 -0.12
C GLU A 183 4.40 8.03 0.66
N ALA A 184 3.91 7.03 -0.04
CA ALA A 184 3.02 6.03 0.53
C ALA A 184 3.24 4.65 -0.06
N ILE A 185 2.85 3.62 0.68
CA ILE A 185 2.59 2.29 0.15
C ILE A 185 1.11 1.99 0.24
N ALA A 186 0.64 1.11 -0.62
CA ALA A 186 -0.75 0.68 -0.61
C ALA A 186 -0.88 -0.83 -0.71
N TYR A 187 -1.90 -1.35 -0.05
CA TYR A 187 -2.50 -2.63 -0.38
C TYR A 187 -3.73 -2.38 -1.24
N ALA A 188 -3.82 -3.07 -2.35
CA ALA A 188 -4.97 -3.00 -3.24
C ALA A 188 -5.38 -4.38 -3.73
N GLN A 189 -6.68 -4.58 -3.88
CA GLN A 189 -7.27 -5.79 -4.46
C GLN A 189 -8.29 -5.41 -5.53
N PRO A 190 -8.51 -6.24 -6.57
CA PRO A 190 -9.50 -5.97 -7.58
C PRO A 190 -10.92 -6.09 -7.01
N LEU A 191 -11.86 -5.39 -7.62
CA LEU A 191 -13.29 -5.60 -7.45
C LEU A 191 -13.78 -6.51 -8.57
N ILE A 192 -14.39 -7.64 -8.20
CA ILE A 192 -14.80 -8.69 -9.12
C ILE A 192 -16.26 -9.04 -8.83
N LEU A 193 -17.11 -8.95 -9.84
CA LEU A 193 -18.50 -9.40 -9.76
C LEU A 193 -18.61 -10.93 -9.80
N ASP A 194 -19.75 -11.47 -9.44
CA ASP A 194 -20.01 -12.92 -9.42
C ASP A 194 -19.84 -13.59 -10.80
N ASP A 195 -20.07 -12.86 -11.89
CA ASP A 195 -19.81 -13.33 -13.25
C ASP A 195 -18.32 -13.31 -13.62
N GLY A 196 -17.47 -12.78 -12.71
CA GLY A 196 -16.03 -12.65 -12.85
C GLY A 196 -15.58 -11.38 -13.57
N THR A 197 -16.45 -10.42 -13.83
CA THR A 197 -16.06 -9.13 -14.40
C THR A 197 -15.25 -8.32 -13.40
N VAL A 198 -14.05 -7.95 -13.78
CA VAL A 198 -13.19 -7.03 -13.00
C VAL A 198 -13.57 -5.60 -13.39
N TYR A 199 -13.95 -4.77 -12.42
CA TYR A 199 -14.48 -3.43 -12.70
C TYR A 199 -13.82 -2.30 -11.92
N GLY A 200 -12.81 -2.61 -11.14
CA GLY A 200 -12.09 -1.61 -10.37
C GLY A 200 -11.13 -2.21 -9.37
N VAL A 201 -10.60 -1.34 -8.54
CA VAL A 201 -9.69 -1.68 -7.44
C VAL A 201 -10.12 -0.95 -6.18
N LEU A 202 -10.12 -1.69 -5.08
CA LEU A 202 -10.29 -1.16 -3.72
C LEU A 202 -8.98 -1.32 -2.98
N GLY A 203 -8.53 -0.27 -2.28
CA GLY A 203 -7.29 -0.36 -1.54
C GLY A 203 -7.20 0.59 -0.36
N VAL A 204 -6.16 0.37 0.43
CA VAL A 204 -5.78 1.19 1.58
C VAL A 204 -4.35 1.69 1.42
N GLU A 205 -4.08 2.84 2.03
CA GLU A 205 -2.79 3.50 1.99
C GLU A 205 -2.19 3.61 3.39
N LEU A 206 -0.87 3.47 3.46
CA LEU A 206 -0.07 3.86 4.60
C LEU A 206 0.99 4.87 4.15
N LEU A 207 0.96 6.08 4.68
CA LEU A 207 2.00 7.06 4.44
C LEU A 207 3.34 6.57 5.02
N GLU A 208 4.44 6.85 4.32
CA GLU A 208 5.78 6.50 4.80
C GLU A 208 6.03 7.11 6.20
N SER A 209 5.66 8.37 6.39
CA SER A 209 5.77 9.05 7.68
C SER A 209 5.00 8.35 8.80
N TYR A 210 3.85 7.74 8.50
CA TYR A 210 3.10 6.96 9.47
C TYR A 210 3.78 5.62 9.77
N ILE A 211 4.28 4.91 8.76
CA ILE A 211 5.05 3.67 8.93
C ILE A 211 6.27 3.92 9.82
N ASP A 212 6.96 5.03 9.61
CA ASP A 212 8.14 5.40 10.40
C ASP A 212 7.83 5.49 11.89
N THR A 213 6.64 5.98 12.27
CA THR A 213 6.22 6.00 13.68
C THR A 213 6.04 4.59 14.29
N LYS A 214 5.86 3.56 13.46
CA LYS A 214 5.71 2.16 13.88
C LYS A 214 7.02 1.40 13.93
N LEU A 215 8.11 2.03 13.49
CA LEU A 215 9.46 1.49 13.47
C LEU A 215 10.39 2.30 14.41
N PRO A 216 10.13 2.32 15.73
CA PRO A 216 10.93 3.10 16.68
C PRO A 216 12.33 2.50 16.80
N TRP A 217 13.30 3.09 16.11
CA TRP A 217 14.68 2.64 16.07
C TRP A 217 15.39 2.68 17.42
N ASP A 218 14.92 3.50 18.35
CA ASP A 218 15.39 3.59 19.74
C ASP A 218 15.17 2.28 20.52
N GLU A 219 14.26 1.39 20.11
CA GLU A 219 14.16 0.03 20.66
C GLU A 219 15.42 -0.82 20.41
N LEU A 220 16.22 -0.47 19.38
CA LEU A 220 17.48 -1.13 19.08
C LEU A 220 18.66 -0.54 19.86
N GLN A 221 18.36 0.46 20.71
CA GLN A 221 19.35 1.14 21.53
C GLN A 221 19.55 0.44 22.88
N ASN A 222 20.76 0.02 23.14
CA ASN A 222 21.38 0.04 24.45
C ASN A 222 22.73 0.73 24.24
N ASP A 223 22.75 2.04 24.09
CA ASP A 223 23.89 2.89 23.70
C ASP A 223 24.38 2.69 22.25
N HIS A 224 23.61 2.04 21.38
CA HIS A 224 24.03 1.70 20.02
C HIS A 224 23.04 2.21 18.99
N HIS A 225 23.58 2.84 17.96
CA HIS A 225 22.84 3.37 16.83
C HIS A 225 22.32 2.23 15.96
N GLY A 226 21.02 1.98 15.96
CA GLY A 226 20.34 0.99 15.15
C GLY A 226 19.42 1.62 14.11
N SER A 227 19.00 0.83 13.13
CA SER A 227 17.99 1.20 12.13
C SER A 227 17.02 0.07 11.92
N TYR A 228 15.74 0.41 11.69
CA TYR A 228 14.74 -0.52 11.16
C TYR A 228 14.51 -0.25 9.69
N LEU A 229 14.39 -1.33 8.92
CA LEU A 229 13.97 -1.29 7.53
C LEU A 229 12.74 -2.17 7.36
N LEU A 230 11.71 -1.64 6.73
CA LEU A 230 10.65 -2.43 6.14
C LEU A 230 10.99 -2.64 4.67
N ALA A 231 11.08 -3.88 4.24
CA ALA A 231 11.56 -4.20 2.91
C ALA A 231 10.83 -5.41 2.31
N SER A 232 10.94 -5.56 1.00
CA SER A 232 10.49 -6.73 0.27
C SER A 232 11.62 -7.33 -0.56
N THR A 233 11.48 -8.61 -0.91
CA THR A 233 12.42 -9.32 -1.76
C THR A 233 11.74 -10.46 -2.51
N THR A 234 12.25 -10.78 -3.68
CA THR A 234 11.97 -12.03 -4.42
C THR A 234 13.12 -13.03 -4.30
N SER A 235 14.23 -12.64 -3.69
CA SER A 235 15.42 -13.49 -3.50
C SER A 235 15.15 -14.63 -2.50
N ASP A 236 15.88 -15.72 -2.65
CA ASP A 236 15.86 -16.80 -1.67
C ASP A 236 16.58 -16.38 -0.38
N LEU A 237 15.88 -16.48 0.76
CA LEU A 237 16.43 -16.16 2.08
C LEU A 237 17.52 -17.16 2.54
N LYS A 238 17.70 -18.28 1.84
CA LYS A 238 18.75 -19.28 2.11
C LYS A 238 20.02 -19.01 1.32
N GLY A 239 20.00 -18.06 0.37
CA GLY A 239 21.15 -17.70 -0.44
C GLY A 239 22.26 -16.99 0.34
N GLU A 240 23.33 -16.64 -0.35
CA GLU A 240 24.48 -15.89 0.18
C GLU A 240 24.31 -14.38 -0.02
N VAL A 241 23.46 -13.97 -0.92
CA VAL A 241 23.16 -12.57 -1.27
C VAL A 241 21.65 -12.36 -1.23
N LEU A 242 21.23 -11.26 -0.66
CA LEU A 242 19.82 -10.86 -0.54
C LEU A 242 19.66 -9.44 -1.05
N ALA A 243 18.95 -9.31 -2.18
CA ALA A 243 18.56 -8.01 -2.72
C ALA A 243 17.22 -7.59 -2.12
N LEU A 244 17.17 -6.40 -1.55
CA LEU A 244 16.01 -5.82 -0.88
C LEU A 244 15.52 -4.61 -1.65
N HIS A 245 14.19 -4.48 -1.76
CA HIS A 245 13.50 -3.22 -2.03
C HIS A 245 13.05 -2.64 -0.70
N VAL A 246 13.63 -1.52 -0.29
CA VAL A 246 13.36 -0.88 1.01
C VAL A 246 12.19 0.06 0.86
N THR A 247 11.16 -0.15 1.67
CA THR A 247 9.94 0.66 1.70
C THR A 247 10.03 1.78 2.72
N SER A 248 10.61 1.50 3.89
CA SER A 248 10.81 2.48 4.97
C SER A 248 12.13 2.19 5.66
N ASN A 249 12.81 3.27 6.06
CA ASN A 249 14.12 3.23 6.71
C ASN A 249 14.17 4.24 7.85
N THR A 250 14.12 3.74 9.09
CA THR A 250 14.21 4.58 10.30
C THR A 250 15.46 4.28 11.09
N GLY A 251 16.14 5.32 11.61
CA GLY A 251 17.29 5.18 12.48
C GLY A 251 18.32 6.28 12.34
N GLU A 252 19.30 6.31 13.22
CA GLU A 252 20.40 7.29 13.17
C GLU A 252 21.44 6.97 12.09
N GLN A 253 21.55 5.72 11.70
CA GLN A 253 22.52 5.34 10.67
C GLN A 253 21.87 5.38 9.29
N SER A 254 22.46 6.18 8.41
CA SER A 254 22.07 6.14 7.00
C SER A 254 22.49 4.80 6.39
N VAL A 255 21.52 4.01 5.98
CA VAL A 255 21.78 2.79 5.22
C VAL A 255 22.14 3.18 3.79
N PRO A 256 23.18 2.60 3.17
CA PRO A 256 23.60 2.93 1.82
C PRO A 256 22.64 2.35 0.79
N LEU A 257 21.50 3.01 0.59
CA LEU A 257 20.50 2.63 -0.40
C LEU A 257 20.99 3.01 -1.80
N GLN A 258 20.75 2.11 -2.75
CA GLN A 258 21.08 2.27 -4.17
C GLN A 258 19.81 2.58 -4.99
N ASN A 259 19.98 2.90 -6.27
CA ASN A 259 18.88 3.08 -7.24
C ASN A 259 17.71 3.91 -6.69
N ALA A 260 17.90 5.23 -6.65
CA ALA A 260 16.90 6.18 -6.13
C ALA A 260 16.52 5.94 -4.64
N LYS A 261 17.43 5.37 -3.85
CA LYS A 261 17.33 5.12 -2.41
C LYS A 261 16.50 3.90 -1.98
N TRP A 262 16.06 3.05 -2.88
CA TRP A 262 15.14 1.96 -2.53
C TRP A 262 15.78 0.57 -2.53
N GLU A 263 17.01 0.41 -2.96
CA GLU A 263 17.66 -0.89 -3.03
C GLU A 263 18.80 -1.02 -2.01
N LEU A 264 18.86 -2.18 -1.37
CA LEU A 264 19.95 -2.58 -0.48
C LEU A 264 20.30 -4.04 -0.75
N THR A 265 21.60 -4.33 -0.87
CA THR A 265 22.09 -5.71 -0.99
C THR A 265 22.78 -6.13 0.30
N LEU A 266 22.28 -7.21 0.90
CA LEU A 266 22.91 -7.86 2.04
C LEU A 266 23.72 -9.07 1.57
N GLN A 267 24.83 -9.34 2.25
CA GLN A 267 25.65 -10.53 2.09
C GLN A 267 25.52 -11.41 3.33
N ARG A 268 25.76 -12.71 3.18
CA ARG A 268 25.70 -13.68 4.28
C ARG A 268 27.07 -14.27 4.55
N SER A 269 27.47 -14.26 5.81
CA SER A 269 28.68 -14.95 6.29
C SER A 269 28.40 -15.49 7.69
N ASN A 270 28.81 -16.75 7.95
CA ASN A 270 28.64 -17.40 9.25
C ASN A 270 27.21 -17.30 9.83
N ASN A 271 26.20 -17.51 8.96
CA ASN A 271 24.78 -17.37 9.29
C ASN A 271 24.31 -15.95 9.70
N CYS A 272 25.14 -14.94 9.50
CA CYS A 272 24.78 -13.54 9.73
C CYS A 272 24.64 -12.80 8.40
N TRP A 273 23.59 -11.99 8.28
CA TRP A 273 23.45 -11.03 7.19
C TRP A 273 24.21 -9.74 7.55
N TYR A 274 24.86 -9.13 6.57
CA TYR A 274 25.61 -7.90 6.75
C TYR A 274 25.74 -7.09 5.47
N TYR A 275 26.11 -5.84 5.61
CA TYR A 275 26.61 -4.97 4.53
C TYR A 275 27.76 -4.11 5.05
N MET A 276 28.51 -3.50 4.12
CA MET A 276 29.61 -2.60 4.47
C MET A 276 29.17 -1.14 4.31
N MET A 277 29.44 -0.31 5.30
CA MET A 277 29.22 1.13 5.28
C MET A 277 30.48 1.83 5.82
N ASP A 278 31.08 2.69 5.02
CA ASP A 278 32.31 3.44 5.37
C ASP A 278 33.43 2.55 5.93
N GLY A 279 33.58 1.36 5.33
CA GLY A 279 34.58 0.37 5.76
C GLY A 279 34.25 -0.39 7.05
N LYS A 280 33.08 -0.14 7.65
CA LYS A 280 32.58 -0.83 8.86
C LYS A 280 31.51 -1.83 8.50
N GLN A 281 31.56 -3.02 9.11
CA GLN A 281 30.54 -4.04 8.93
C GLN A 281 29.31 -3.71 9.78
N GLN A 282 28.15 -3.68 9.12
CA GLN A 282 26.83 -3.56 9.73
C GLN A 282 26.18 -4.95 9.74
N ILE A 283 25.62 -5.35 10.86
CA ILE A 283 24.92 -6.64 11.02
C ILE A 283 23.43 -6.43 10.89
N ALA A 284 22.79 -7.28 10.09
CA ALA A 284 21.36 -7.26 9.86
C ALA A 284 20.69 -8.51 10.44
N SER A 285 19.66 -8.30 11.25
CA SER A 285 18.72 -9.34 11.72
C SER A 285 17.45 -9.26 10.92
N ILE A 286 17.02 -10.33 10.29
CA ILE A 286 15.89 -10.38 9.38
C ILE A 286 14.76 -11.22 9.97
N ARG A 287 13.53 -10.73 9.87
CA ARG A 287 12.31 -11.46 10.15
C ARG A 287 11.33 -11.33 8.99
N GLN A 288 10.82 -12.46 8.54
CA GLN A 288 9.79 -12.48 7.51
C GLN A 288 8.44 -12.08 8.09
N ILE A 289 7.69 -11.29 7.33
CA ILE A 289 6.32 -10.87 7.59
C ILE A 289 5.42 -11.63 6.62
N GLY A 290 4.46 -12.40 7.14
CA GLY A 290 3.54 -13.19 6.33
C GLY A 290 2.33 -12.37 5.91
N LEU A 291 2.28 -11.91 4.66
CA LEU A 291 1.20 -11.07 4.14
C LEU A 291 0.34 -11.78 3.09
N TYR A 292 0.89 -12.77 2.39
CA TYR A 292 0.20 -13.43 1.28
C TYR A 292 -0.03 -14.91 1.53
N SER A 293 -1.14 -15.45 1.01
CA SER A 293 -1.37 -16.89 0.98
C SER A 293 -0.40 -17.56 -0.02
N ARG A 294 -0.17 -18.88 0.16
CA ARG A 294 0.70 -19.62 -0.75
C ARG A 294 0.19 -19.68 -2.19
N ASN A 295 -1.11 -19.53 -2.39
CA ASN A 295 -1.76 -19.60 -3.70
C ASN A 295 -1.95 -18.20 -4.35
N ALA A 296 -1.57 -17.13 -3.66
CA ALA A 296 -1.66 -15.80 -4.22
C ALA A 296 -0.60 -15.60 -5.32
N PRO A 297 -0.91 -14.91 -6.43
CA PRO A 297 0.04 -14.64 -7.51
C PRO A 297 1.32 -13.95 -7.05
N PHE A 298 1.24 -13.17 -5.96
CA PHE A 298 2.34 -12.40 -5.38
C PHE A 298 3.05 -13.12 -4.21
N SER A 299 2.74 -14.38 -3.94
CA SER A 299 3.34 -15.15 -2.83
C SER A 299 4.87 -15.33 -2.95
N GLY A 300 5.45 -15.09 -4.13
CA GLY A 300 6.89 -15.02 -4.35
C GLY A 300 7.54 -13.75 -3.81
N GLU A 301 6.77 -12.68 -3.60
CA GLU A 301 7.22 -11.44 -2.95
C GLU A 301 7.19 -11.64 -1.43
N ARG A 302 8.35 -11.60 -0.79
CA ARG A 302 8.47 -11.77 0.67
C ARG A 302 8.68 -10.42 1.32
N TRP A 303 7.92 -10.16 2.37
CA TRP A 303 8.06 -8.96 3.18
C TRP A 303 8.92 -9.26 4.40
N LEU A 304 9.78 -8.32 4.75
CA LEU A 304 10.80 -8.47 5.77
C LEU A 304 10.85 -7.25 6.67
N LEU A 305 10.98 -7.47 7.96
CA LEU A 305 11.52 -6.47 8.88
C LEU A 305 12.99 -6.76 9.10
N VAL A 306 13.83 -5.75 8.89
CA VAL A 306 15.29 -5.83 9.06
C VAL A 306 15.70 -4.85 10.15
N GLY A 307 16.32 -5.36 11.21
CA GLY A 307 16.99 -4.55 12.22
C GLY A 307 18.49 -4.53 11.94
N VAL A 308 19.08 -3.36 11.87
CA VAL A 308 20.51 -3.15 11.55
C VAL A 308 21.21 -2.51 12.72
N VAL A 309 22.39 -3.03 13.06
CA VAL A 309 23.28 -2.47 14.09
C VAL A 309 24.74 -2.57 13.66
N GLY A 310 25.60 -1.68 14.13
CA GLY A 310 27.04 -1.75 13.92
C GLY A 310 27.64 -2.99 14.56
N LYS A 311 28.55 -3.70 13.87
CA LYS A 311 29.19 -4.89 14.42
C LYS A 311 29.99 -4.60 15.70
N ASN A 312 30.68 -3.47 15.78
CA ASN A 312 31.47 -3.09 16.94
C ASN A 312 30.58 -2.82 18.16
N ASP A 313 29.35 -2.39 17.92
CA ASP A 313 28.36 -2.07 18.95
C ASP A 313 27.80 -3.33 19.59
N LEU A 314 27.64 -4.42 18.82
CA LEU A 314 27.19 -5.72 19.34
C LEU A 314 28.16 -6.38 20.30
N PHE A 315 29.45 -6.12 20.16
CA PHE A 315 30.51 -6.78 20.95
C PHE A 315 31.08 -5.93 22.10
N SER A 316 30.61 -4.71 22.30
CA SER A 316 31.01 -3.84 23.41
C SER A 316 30.51 -4.32 24.78
N PHE A 317 29.57 -5.28 24.83
CA PHE A 317 29.04 -5.86 26.05
C PHE A 317 29.91 -7.00 26.68
N SER A 318 30.98 -7.41 26.05
CA SER A 318 31.77 -8.55 26.53
C SER A 318 33.11 -8.15 27.18
N GLN A 319 33.24 -6.91 27.68
CA GLN A 319 34.37 -6.49 28.49
C GLN A 319 33.97 -6.13 29.91
#